data_82641b845765ecab88f060dad1642034
#
_entry.id   82641b845765ecab88f060dad1642034
#
_cell.length_a   1.000
_cell.length_b   1.000
_cell.length_c   1.000
_cell.angle_alpha   90.00
_cell.angle_beta   90.00
_cell.angle_gamma   90.00
#
_symmetry.space_group_name_H-M   'P 1'
#
loop_
_entity.id
_entity.type
_entity.pdbx_description
1 polymer ?
#
loop_
_entity_poly.entity_id
_entity_poly.type
_entity_poly.pdbx_seq_one_letter_code
_entity_poly.pdbx_strand_id
1 'polypeptide(L)'
;IYIHLDVKAKFDISDLSTNYSGLYILPNQLDARWGDFSLVEVELRLMAEATERAEYSYYHLLSGVDFPIASQNVIHDFFDKHVGKEFIGFANHATAKEIEWRSQHYFLFSRYFKSKNLLMRLSRRIFADIQSLVGYKRFPGVVKKGCQWCSLTDDFVRYLLSNKIKIHDYFSHTYCPDELVIQTFCWN
;
A
#
# COMPACT_ATOMS: atom_id res chain seq x y z
N ILE A 1 15.01 -10.81 -0.54
CA ILE A 1 13.55 -10.93 -0.74
C ILE A 1 12.89 -10.86 0.62
N TYR A 2 11.89 -10.00 0.77
CA TYR A 2 11.09 -9.83 1.98
C TYR A 2 9.66 -10.26 1.70
N ILE A 3 9.10 -11.11 2.54
CA ILE A 3 7.77 -11.71 2.31
C ILE A 3 6.89 -11.49 3.55
N HIS A 4 5.69 -11.04 3.32
CA HIS A 4 4.58 -11.14 4.27
C HIS A 4 3.68 -12.31 3.86
N LEU A 5 3.49 -13.25 4.77
CA LEU A 5 2.46 -14.28 4.64
C LEU A 5 1.23 -13.86 5.43
N ASP A 6 0.09 -13.80 4.77
CA ASP A 6 -1.17 -13.50 5.44
C ASP A 6 -1.49 -14.58 6.51
N VAL A 7 -1.99 -14.18 7.66
CA VAL A 7 -2.37 -15.10 8.74
C VAL A 7 -3.35 -16.21 8.29
N LYS A 8 -4.10 -15.95 7.22
CA LYS A 8 -5.05 -16.90 6.62
C LYS A 8 -4.40 -17.85 5.61
N ALA A 9 -3.14 -17.60 5.24
CA ALA A 9 -2.45 -18.44 4.27
C ALA A 9 -2.18 -19.82 4.87
N LYS A 10 -2.63 -20.85 4.16
CA LYS A 10 -2.29 -22.24 4.44
C LYS A 10 -1.03 -22.61 3.66
N PHE A 11 0.10 -22.12 4.11
CA PHE A 11 1.37 -22.31 3.44
C PHE A 11 2.43 -22.74 4.44
N ASP A 12 3.22 -23.76 4.10
CA ASP A 12 4.34 -24.15 4.92
C ASP A 12 5.56 -23.28 4.55
N ILE A 13 6.09 -22.55 5.52
CA ILE A 13 7.26 -21.69 5.33
C ILE A 13 8.48 -22.51 4.88
N SER A 14 8.56 -23.79 5.25
CA SER A 14 9.65 -24.69 4.83
C SER A 14 9.68 -24.92 3.32
N ASP A 15 8.59 -24.71 2.61
CA ASP A 15 8.53 -24.80 1.14
C ASP A 15 9.18 -23.61 0.43
N LEU A 16 9.46 -22.52 1.17
CA LEU A 16 10.14 -21.35 0.62
C LEU A 16 11.65 -21.48 0.74
N SER A 17 12.32 -21.48 -0.40
CA SER A 17 13.78 -21.48 -0.46
C SER A 17 14.30 -20.58 -1.59
N THR A 18 15.49 -20.05 -1.42
CA THR A 18 16.22 -19.35 -2.48
C THR A 18 17.65 -19.86 -2.54
N ASN A 19 18.22 -19.89 -3.74
CA ASN A 19 19.61 -20.33 -3.93
C ASN A 19 20.61 -19.17 -3.94
N TYR A 20 20.15 -17.95 -4.21
CA TYR A 20 21.04 -16.80 -4.51
C TYR A 20 20.70 -15.53 -3.73
N SER A 21 19.60 -15.48 -3.02
CA SER A 21 19.14 -14.30 -2.31
C SER A 21 18.77 -14.61 -0.88
N GLY A 22 18.98 -13.65 0.03
CA GLY A 22 18.40 -13.72 1.37
C GLY A 22 16.87 -13.74 1.29
N LEU A 23 16.25 -14.63 2.05
CA LEU A 23 14.79 -14.72 2.19
C LEU A 23 14.42 -14.38 3.63
N TYR A 24 13.60 -13.35 3.78
CA TYR A 24 13.17 -12.85 5.07
C TYR A 24 11.65 -12.84 5.12
N ILE A 25 11.10 -13.59 6.05
CA ILE A 25 9.66 -13.64 6.28
C ILE A 25 9.36 -12.74 7.47
N LEU A 26 8.42 -11.81 7.29
CA LEU A 26 8.01 -10.92 8.36
C LEU A 26 7.50 -11.71 9.57
N PRO A 27 8.03 -11.45 10.77
CA PRO A 27 7.41 -11.96 11.98
C PRO A 27 6.03 -11.31 12.20
N ASN A 28 5.18 -11.93 12.97
CA ASN A 28 3.85 -11.40 13.31
C ASN A 28 2.98 -11.11 12.08
N GLN A 29 2.54 -12.19 11.44
CA GLN A 29 1.64 -12.16 10.29
C GLN A 29 0.41 -11.29 10.57
N LEU A 30 0.03 -10.48 9.57
CA LEU A 30 -1.17 -9.65 9.62
C LEU A 30 -2.34 -10.33 8.89
N ASP A 31 -3.55 -10.09 9.37
CA ASP A 31 -4.79 -10.36 8.63
C ASP A 31 -4.99 -9.25 7.59
N ALA A 32 -4.29 -9.34 6.46
CA ALA A 32 -4.41 -8.39 5.37
C ALA A 32 -5.77 -8.55 4.67
N ARG A 33 -6.50 -7.46 4.53
CA ARG A 33 -7.85 -7.46 3.96
C ARG A 33 -7.96 -6.46 2.82
N TRP A 34 -8.55 -6.93 1.74
CA TRP A 34 -8.75 -6.10 0.57
C TRP A 34 -9.59 -4.85 0.89
N GLY A 35 -9.09 -3.70 0.47
CA GLY A 35 -9.72 -2.39 0.68
C GLY A 35 -9.53 -1.79 2.06
N ASP A 36 -8.88 -2.51 2.97
CA ASP A 36 -8.58 -2.09 4.33
C ASP A 36 -7.13 -1.57 4.45
N PHE A 37 -6.89 -0.77 5.47
CA PHE A 37 -5.56 -0.20 5.76
C PHE A 37 -4.50 -1.27 6.07
N SER A 38 -4.91 -2.47 6.43
CA SER A 38 -3.98 -3.58 6.69
C SER A 38 -3.06 -3.92 5.52
N LEU A 39 -3.44 -3.61 4.26
CA LEU A 39 -2.54 -3.73 3.10
C LEU A 39 -1.40 -2.71 3.19
N VAL A 40 -1.70 -1.45 3.44
CA VAL A 40 -0.69 -0.39 3.64
C VAL A 40 0.21 -0.70 4.85
N GLU A 41 -0.35 -1.26 5.91
CA GLU A 41 0.41 -1.69 7.08
C GLU A 41 1.42 -2.77 6.72
N VAL A 42 1.04 -3.75 5.90
CA VAL A 42 1.96 -4.78 5.38
C VAL A 42 3.08 -4.15 4.55
N GLU A 43 2.74 -3.23 3.63
CA GLU A 43 3.74 -2.54 2.80
C GLU A 43 4.76 -1.78 3.65
N LEU A 44 4.29 -0.97 4.61
CA LEU A 44 5.17 -0.22 5.49
C LEU A 44 6.04 -1.13 6.38
N ARG A 45 5.52 -2.26 6.83
CA ARG A 45 6.31 -3.23 7.61
C ARG A 45 7.38 -3.91 6.75
N LEU A 46 7.06 -4.29 5.50
CA LEU A 46 8.04 -4.85 4.56
C LEU A 46 9.16 -3.85 4.28
N MET A 47 8.82 -2.60 4.03
CA MET A 47 9.77 -1.52 3.82
C MET A 47 10.65 -1.29 5.06
N ALA A 48 10.06 -1.23 6.25
CA ALA A 48 10.80 -1.06 7.50
C ALA A 48 11.79 -2.20 7.73
N GLU A 49 11.35 -3.45 7.63
CA GLU A 49 12.21 -4.62 7.79
C GLU A 49 13.38 -4.61 6.79
N ALA A 50 13.13 -4.20 5.56
CA ALA A 50 14.15 -4.13 4.53
C ALA A 50 15.18 -3.03 4.84
N THR A 51 14.73 -1.83 5.23
CA THR A 51 15.62 -0.70 5.56
C THR A 51 16.45 -0.90 6.81
N GLU A 52 15.97 -1.72 7.75
CA GLU A 52 16.71 -2.07 8.97
C GLU A 52 17.84 -3.09 8.73
N ARG A 53 17.70 -3.92 7.68
CA ARG A 53 18.66 -5.00 7.41
C ARG A 53 19.78 -4.63 6.46
N ALA A 54 19.49 -3.81 5.46
CA ALA A 54 20.48 -3.41 4.46
C ALA A 54 20.08 -2.10 3.76
N GLU A 55 21.05 -1.50 3.09
CA GLU A 55 20.81 -0.37 2.18
C GLU A 55 20.54 -0.89 0.77
N TYR A 56 19.45 -0.42 0.17
CA TYR A 56 19.04 -0.75 -1.19
C TYR A 56 18.83 0.54 -1.98
N SER A 57 19.23 0.54 -3.25
CA SER A 57 18.93 1.67 -4.13
C SER A 57 17.45 1.76 -4.49
N TYR A 58 16.78 0.59 -4.60
CA TYR A 58 15.37 0.48 -4.95
C TYR A 58 14.66 -0.62 -4.17
N TYR A 59 13.39 -0.38 -3.89
CA TYR A 59 12.44 -1.33 -3.30
C TYR A 59 11.33 -1.61 -4.29
N HIS A 60 11.15 -2.86 -4.66
CA HIS A 60 10.11 -3.30 -5.60
C HIS A 60 8.97 -3.96 -4.84
N LEU A 61 7.81 -3.34 -4.85
CA LEU A 61 6.60 -3.90 -4.25
C LEU A 61 5.88 -4.77 -5.29
N LEU A 62 5.78 -6.07 -5.00
CA LEU A 62 5.22 -7.08 -5.88
C LEU A 62 4.14 -7.89 -5.15
N SER A 63 3.17 -8.41 -5.89
CA SER A 63 2.23 -9.39 -5.35
C SER A 63 2.81 -10.81 -5.41
N GLY A 64 2.16 -11.75 -4.73
CA GLY A 64 2.55 -13.16 -4.78
C GLY A 64 2.34 -13.85 -6.14
N VAL A 65 1.77 -13.15 -7.13
CA VAL A 65 1.56 -13.66 -8.49
C VAL A 65 2.40 -12.93 -9.54
N ASP A 66 3.11 -11.87 -9.14
CA ASP A 66 4.00 -11.14 -10.03
C ASP A 66 5.33 -11.88 -10.17
N PHE A 67 5.93 -11.80 -11.36
CA PHE A 67 7.22 -12.42 -11.64
C PHE A 67 8.07 -11.53 -12.54
N PRO A 68 9.40 -11.40 -12.27
CA PRO A 68 10.31 -10.64 -13.12
C PRO A 68 10.38 -11.29 -14.53
N ILE A 69 10.18 -10.48 -15.56
CA ILE A 69 10.20 -10.93 -16.98
C ILE A 69 11.55 -10.71 -17.66
N ALA A 70 12.52 -10.18 -16.94
CA ALA A 70 13.88 -9.94 -17.43
C ALA A 70 14.92 -10.54 -16.46
N SER A 71 16.14 -10.75 -16.94
CA SER A 71 17.23 -11.19 -16.08
C SER A 71 17.59 -10.11 -15.05
N GLN A 72 18.15 -10.52 -13.91
CA GLN A 72 18.55 -9.58 -12.84
C GLN A 72 19.51 -8.50 -13.36
N ASN A 73 20.47 -8.83 -14.23
CA ASN A 73 21.39 -7.85 -14.79
C ASN A 73 20.65 -6.78 -15.59
N VAL A 74 19.65 -7.17 -16.40
CA VAL A 74 18.84 -6.20 -17.17
C VAL A 74 18.02 -5.29 -16.25
N ILE A 75 17.48 -5.86 -15.17
CA ILE A 75 16.72 -5.09 -14.17
C ILE A 75 17.64 -4.11 -13.45
N HIS A 76 18.80 -4.55 -12.97
CA HIS A 76 19.78 -3.68 -12.31
C HIS A 76 20.26 -2.58 -13.25
N ASP A 77 20.67 -2.90 -14.47
CA ASP A 77 21.08 -1.92 -15.47
C ASP A 77 20.00 -0.86 -15.77
N PHE A 78 18.73 -1.28 -15.75
CA PHE A 78 17.62 -0.35 -15.94
C PHE A 78 17.52 0.64 -14.77
N PHE A 79 17.53 0.15 -13.54
CA PHE A 79 17.40 1.03 -12.36
C PHE A 79 18.65 1.88 -12.13
N ASP A 80 19.84 1.39 -12.44
CA ASP A 80 21.08 2.15 -12.37
C ASP A 80 21.10 3.36 -13.35
N LYS A 81 20.48 3.18 -14.52
CA LYS A 81 20.29 4.29 -15.49
C LYS A 81 19.20 5.29 -15.08
N HIS A 82 18.40 4.96 -14.08
CA HIS A 82 17.27 5.77 -13.65
C HIS A 82 17.34 6.12 -12.16
N VAL A 83 18.54 6.22 -11.61
CA VAL A 83 18.75 6.58 -10.19
C VAL A 83 17.97 7.84 -9.83
N GLY A 84 17.27 7.80 -8.69
CA GLY A 84 16.48 8.92 -8.17
C GLY A 84 15.10 9.08 -8.80
N LYS A 85 14.65 8.16 -9.66
CA LYS A 85 13.30 8.19 -10.23
C LYS A 85 12.37 7.21 -9.50
N GLU A 86 11.20 7.69 -9.11
CA GLU A 86 10.13 6.84 -8.60
C GLU A 86 9.33 6.23 -9.76
N PHE A 87 9.09 4.93 -9.71
CA PHE A 87 8.26 4.23 -10.69
C PHE A 87 6.90 3.93 -10.06
N ILE A 88 6.01 4.90 -10.15
CA ILE A 88 4.69 4.90 -9.53
C ILE A 88 3.64 5.10 -10.62
N GLY A 89 2.66 4.20 -10.68
CA GLY A 89 1.53 4.35 -11.58
C GLY A 89 0.50 5.34 -11.03
N PHE A 90 0.08 6.32 -11.84
CA PHE A 90 -1.04 7.21 -11.55
C PHE A 90 -2.25 6.83 -12.40
N ALA A 91 -3.44 6.82 -11.80
CA ALA A 91 -4.68 6.48 -12.50
C ALA A 91 -5.21 7.67 -13.29
N ASN A 92 -5.10 7.62 -14.60
CA ASN A 92 -5.57 8.68 -15.49
C ASN A 92 -7.11 8.71 -15.66
N HIS A 93 -7.81 7.63 -15.26
CA HIS A 93 -9.27 7.48 -15.45
C HIS A 93 -10.07 7.70 -14.16
N ALA A 94 -9.40 7.88 -13.01
CA ALA A 94 -10.10 8.15 -11.76
C ALA A 94 -10.64 9.58 -11.74
N THR A 95 -11.95 9.73 -11.50
CA THR A 95 -12.55 11.05 -11.39
C THR A 95 -12.16 11.71 -10.06
N ALA A 96 -12.03 13.04 -10.06
CA ALA A 96 -11.78 13.79 -8.82
C ALA A 96 -12.82 13.47 -7.73
N LYS A 97 -14.10 13.31 -8.15
CA LYS A 97 -15.20 12.94 -7.24
C LYS A 97 -15.03 11.55 -6.61
N GLU A 98 -14.55 10.56 -7.38
CA GLU A 98 -14.26 9.22 -6.84
C GLU A 98 -13.14 9.27 -5.82
N ILE A 99 -12.05 9.96 -6.15
CA ILE A 99 -10.89 10.10 -5.25
C ILE A 99 -11.31 10.84 -3.97
N GLU A 100 -12.05 11.94 -4.10
CA GLU A 100 -12.57 12.71 -2.96
C GLU A 100 -13.47 11.84 -2.08
N TRP A 101 -14.41 11.11 -2.68
CA TRP A 101 -15.31 10.22 -1.92
C TRP A 101 -14.53 9.16 -1.14
N ARG A 102 -13.52 8.53 -1.74
CA ARG A 102 -12.71 7.50 -1.09
C ARG A 102 -11.82 8.04 0.02
N SER A 103 -11.23 9.22 -0.16
CA SER A 103 -10.19 9.76 0.71
C SER A 103 -10.69 10.69 1.81
N GLN A 104 -11.79 11.41 1.56
CA GLN A 104 -12.27 12.45 2.47
C GLN A 104 -13.29 11.94 3.50
N HIS A 105 -13.78 10.70 3.35
CA HIS A 105 -14.72 10.11 4.30
C HIS A 105 -14.04 9.13 5.23
N TYR A 106 -14.55 9.07 6.44
CA TYR A 106 -14.23 8.03 7.41
C TYR A 106 -15.19 6.85 7.21
N PHE A 107 -14.66 5.70 6.83
CA PHE A 107 -15.47 4.52 6.59
C PHE A 107 -15.55 3.63 7.83
N LEU A 108 -16.77 3.42 8.33
CA LEU A 108 -17.04 2.43 9.36
C LEU A 108 -16.80 1.02 8.83
N PHE A 109 -16.30 0.14 9.68
CA PHE A 109 -16.12 -1.28 9.35
C PHE A 109 -15.21 -1.49 8.11
N SER A 110 -14.12 -0.73 8.00
CA SER A 110 -13.15 -0.81 6.87
C SER A 110 -12.68 -2.25 6.62
N ARG A 111 -12.43 -3.00 7.68
CA ARG A 111 -12.02 -4.43 7.60
C ARG A 111 -13.04 -5.35 6.92
N TYR A 112 -14.27 -4.90 6.72
CA TYR A 112 -15.38 -5.69 6.18
C TYR A 112 -15.94 -5.12 4.88
N PHE A 113 -15.15 -4.44 4.06
CA PHE A 113 -15.63 -3.86 2.80
C PHE A 113 -16.26 -4.89 1.87
N LYS A 114 -15.73 -6.11 1.81
CA LYS A 114 -16.28 -7.22 1.01
C LYS A 114 -17.50 -7.91 1.66
N SER A 115 -17.90 -7.51 2.87
CA SER A 115 -19.05 -8.12 3.54
C SER A 115 -20.33 -7.91 2.75
N LYS A 116 -21.11 -8.98 2.60
CA LYS A 116 -22.46 -8.96 2.01
C LYS A 116 -23.52 -8.49 3.01
N ASN A 117 -23.17 -8.24 4.28
CA ASN A 117 -24.11 -7.80 5.30
C ASN A 117 -24.71 -6.43 4.93
N LEU A 118 -26.04 -6.43 4.74
CA LEU A 118 -26.77 -5.24 4.30
C LEU A 118 -26.71 -4.11 5.33
N LEU A 119 -26.78 -4.43 6.63
CA LEU A 119 -26.72 -3.42 7.69
C LEU A 119 -25.38 -2.69 7.70
N MET A 120 -24.26 -3.44 7.55
CA MET A 120 -22.93 -2.84 7.48
C MET A 120 -22.75 -1.95 6.24
N ARG A 121 -23.32 -2.37 5.11
CA ARG A 121 -23.25 -1.58 3.87
C ARG A 121 -24.08 -0.31 3.98
N LEU A 122 -25.28 -0.41 4.54
CA LEU A 122 -26.18 0.71 4.72
C LEU A 122 -25.61 1.72 5.73
N SER A 123 -25.12 1.25 6.88
CA SER A 123 -24.52 2.14 7.89
C SER A 123 -23.29 2.89 7.35
N ARG A 124 -22.43 2.24 6.57
CA ARG A 124 -21.30 2.91 5.92
C ARG A 124 -21.76 4.02 4.98
N ARG A 125 -22.80 3.73 4.18
CA ARG A 125 -23.33 4.71 3.22
C ARG A 125 -23.95 5.89 3.93
N ILE A 126 -24.83 5.66 4.88
CA ILE A 126 -25.49 6.72 5.69
C ILE A 126 -24.42 7.58 6.38
N PHE A 127 -23.41 6.95 6.97
CA PHE A 127 -22.35 7.67 7.66
C PHE A 127 -21.50 8.52 6.71
N ALA A 128 -21.20 8.03 5.49
CA ALA A 128 -20.52 8.82 4.47
C ALA A 128 -21.39 9.99 3.97
N ASP A 129 -22.69 9.76 3.77
CA ASP A 129 -23.63 10.80 3.34
C ASP A 129 -23.75 11.93 4.40
N ILE A 130 -23.80 11.57 5.69
CA ILE A 130 -23.78 12.56 6.78
C ILE A 130 -22.49 13.38 6.77
N GLN A 131 -21.33 12.75 6.58
CA GLN A 131 -20.06 13.47 6.48
C GLN A 131 -20.04 14.46 5.32
N SER A 132 -20.60 14.05 4.17
CA SER A 132 -20.75 14.93 3.00
C SER A 132 -21.64 16.14 3.32
N LEU A 133 -22.75 15.95 4.02
CA LEU A 133 -23.69 17.01 4.39
C LEU A 133 -23.07 18.04 5.32
N VAL A 134 -22.22 17.63 6.26
CA VAL A 134 -21.52 18.55 7.18
C VAL A 134 -20.22 19.10 6.64
N GLY A 135 -19.87 18.76 5.38
CA GLY A 135 -18.65 19.23 4.73
C GLY A 135 -17.36 18.70 5.37
N TYR A 136 -17.42 17.52 6.00
CA TYR A 136 -16.25 16.90 6.63
C TYR A 136 -15.18 16.59 5.60
N LYS A 137 -13.95 17.02 5.86
CA LYS A 137 -12.77 16.72 5.06
C LYS A 137 -11.67 16.17 5.96
N ARG A 138 -11.11 15.03 5.57
CA ARG A 138 -10.13 14.31 6.36
C ARG A 138 -8.68 14.68 6.02
N PHE A 139 -8.36 14.76 4.75
CA PHE A 139 -7.01 15.07 4.29
C PHE A 139 -6.93 16.50 3.75
N PRO A 140 -5.98 17.33 4.23
CA PRO A 140 -5.90 18.74 3.84
C PRO A 140 -5.23 18.98 2.48
N GLY A 141 -4.58 17.97 1.90
CA GLY A 141 -3.81 18.06 0.66
C GLY A 141 -4.54 17.49 -0.55
N VAL A 142 -3.81 17.36 -1.64
CA VAL A 142 -4.29 16.74 -2.88
C VAL A 142 -4.09 15.24 -2.82
N VAL A 143 -5.17 14.47 -2.82
CA VAL A 143 -5.08 13.01 -2.88
C VAL A 143 -4.95 12.56 -4.33
N LYS A 144 -4.03 11.64 -4.55
CA LYS A 144 -3.81 10.98 -5.85
C LYS A 144 -4.12 9.50 -5.74
N LYS A 145 -4.54 8.91 -6.86
CA LYS A 145 -4.83 7.48 -6.99
C LYS A 145 -3.91 6.86 -8.04
N GLY A 146 -3.53 5.61 -7.81
CA GLY A 146 -2.77 4.86 -8.79
C GLY A 146 -2.71 3.36 -8.50
N CYS A 147 -1.72 2.71 -9.07
CA CYS A 147 -1.46 1.30 -8.84
C CYS A 147 -0.70 1.10 -7.52
N GLN A 148 -1.06 0.09 -6.77
CA GLN A 148 -0.34 -0.32 -5.56
C GLN A 148 1.11 -0.72 -5.85
N TRP A 149 1.33 -1.42 -6.98
CA TRP A 149 2.64 -1.96 -7.36
C TRP A 149 3.55 -0.87 -7.90
N CYS A 150 4.77 -0.81 -7.37
CA CYS A 150 5.70 0.27 -7.66
C CYS A 150 7.16 -0.14 -7.41
N SER A 151 8.08 0.70 -7.88
CA SER A 151 9.49 0.61 -7.51
C SER A 151 9.92 1.97 -6.98
N LEU A 152 10.37 2.00 -5.73
CA LEU A 152 10.65 3.20 -4.95
C LEU A 152 12.12 3.30 -4.62
N THR A 153 12.65 4.52 -4.59
CA THR A 153 14.00 4.80 -4.10
C THR A 153 14.09 4.64 -2.58
N ASP A 154 15.29 4.46 -2.06
CA ASP A 154 15.54 4.42 -0.62
C ASP A 154 15.08 5.70 0.08
N ASP A 155 15.38 6.87 -0.48
CA ASP A 155 14.98 8.15 0.08
C ASP A 155 13.47 8.27 0.23
N PHE A 156 12.71 7.85 -0.78
CA PHE A 156 11.26 7.91 -0.73
C PHE A 156 10.66 6.88 0.24
N VAL A 157 11.24 5.67 0.33
CA VAL A 157 10.82 4.67 1.33
C VAL A 157 11.06 5.20 2.74
N ARG A 158 12.21 5.78 3.03
CA ARG A 158 12.49 6.40 4.35
C ARG A 158 11.57 7.57 4.64
N TYR A 159 11.23 8.37 3.63
CA TYR A 159 10.22 9.42 3.76
C TYR A 159 8.84 8.87 4.13
N LEU A 160 8.37 7.80 3.48
CA LEU A 160 7.12 7.14 3.85
C LEU A 160 7.15 6.62 5.29
N LEU A 161 8.23 5.95 5.67
CA LEU A 161 8.41 5.41 7.03
C LEU A 161 8.44 6.51 8.10
N SER A 162 9.08 7.65 7.83
CA SER A 162 9.10 8.80 8.74
C SER A 162 7.71 9.43 8.92
N ASN A 163 6.82 9.27 7.93
CA ASN A 163 5.47 9.77 7.96
C ASN A 163 4.41 8.70 8.32
N LYS A 164 4.81 7.52 8.82
CA LYS A 164 3.89 6.41 9.11
C LYS A 164 2.70 6.78 10.01
N ILE A 165 2.90 7.69 10.96
CA ILE A 165 1.84 8.18 11.85
C ILE A 165 0.81 8.98 11.04
N LYS A 166 1.26 9.91 10.20
CA LYS A 166 0.37 10.70 9.33
C LYS A 166 -0.37 9.80 8.33
N ILE A 167 0.31 8.80 7.76
CA ILE A 167 -0.30 7.82 6.87
C ILE A 167 -1.43 7.09 7.60
N HIS A 168 -1.18 6.61 8.81
CA HIS A 168 -2.21 5.96 9.62
C HIS A 168 -3.37 6.89 9.92
N ASP A 169 -3.12 8.10 10.41
CA ASP A 169 -4.15 9.06 10.82
C ASP A 169 -5.08 9.43 9.65
N TYR A 170 -4.51 9.64 8.47
CA TYR A 170 -5.29 10.06 7.30
C TYR A 170 -5.93 8.90 6.54
N PHE A 171 -5.34 7.71 6.53
CA PHE A 171 -5.77 6.64 5.63
C PHE A 171 -6.30 5.38 6.32
N SER A 172 -6.21 5.24 7.66
CA SER A 172 -6.62 4.01 8.38
C SER A 172 -8.09 3.62 8.21
N HIS A 173 -8.96 4.57 7.87
CA HIS A 173 -10.38 4.32 7.62
C HIS A 173 -10.82 4.73 6.20
N THR A 174 -9.88 4.73 5.27
CA THR A 174 -10.08 5.08 3.86
C THR A 174 -10.40 3.80 3.07
N TYR A 175 -11.15 3.93 1.98
CA TYR A 175 -11.45 2.82 1.08
C TYR A 175 -10.30 2.59 0.10
N CYS A 176 -9.72 1.37 0.09
CA CYS A 176 -8.53 0.99 -0.71
C CYS A 176 -7.40 2.01 -0.59
N PRO A 177 -6.84 2.22 0.62
CA PRO A 177 -5.78 3.20 0.84
C PRO A 177 -4.46 2.82 0.16
N ASP A 178 -4.23 1.55 -0.12
CA ASP A 178 -3.12 0.99 -0.88
C ASP A 178 -2.96 1.59 -2.29
N GLU A 179 -4.07 2.04 -2.89
CA GLU A 179 -4.08 2.75 -4.18
C GLU A 179 -3.94 4.28 -4.04
N LEU A 180 -3.81 4.82 -2.84
CA LEU A 180 -3.83 6.26 -2.58
C LEU A 180 -2.57 6.77 -1.87
N VAL A 181 -2.04 6.03 -0.91
CA VAL A 181 -0.98 6.49 0.00
C VAL A 181 0.28 6.87 -0.77
N ILE A 182 0.86 5.94 -1.51
CA ILE A 182 2.14 6.15 -2.21
C ILE A 182 2.02 7.32 -3.19
N GLN A 183 0.97 7.35 -3.99
CA GLN A 183 0.73 8.41 -4.98
C GLN A 183 0.54 9.78 -4.33
N THR A 184 -0.17 9.80 -3.21
CA THR A 184 -0.44 11.05 -2.48
C THR A 184 0.83 11.62 -1.86
N PHE A 185 1.65 10.79 -1.24
CA PHE A 185 2.90 11.22 -0.62
C PHE A 185 3.98 11.55 -1.65
N CYS A 186 3.96 10.95 -2.82
CA CYS A 186 4.84 11.32 -3.92
C CYS A 186 4.45 12.67 -4.55
N TRP A 187 3.17 13.03 -4.52
CA TRP A 187 2.65 14.26 -5.15
C TRP A 187 2.80 15.51 -4.28
N ASN A 188 2.67 15.39 -2.95
CA ASN A 188 2.70 16.52 -2.01
C ASN A 188 4.07 16.72 -1.36
#